data_ec5bde19bc7bf0680b75651fb08a92b3
#
_entry.id   ec5bde19bc7bf0680b75651fb08a92b3
#
_cell.length_a   1.000
_cell.length_b   1.000
_cell.length_c   1.000
_cell.angle_alpha   90.00
_cell.angle_beta   90.00
_cell.angle_gamma   90.00
#
_symmetry.space_group_name_H-M   'P 1'
#
loop_
_entity.id
_entity.type
_entity.pdbx_description
1 polymer ?
#
loop_
_entity_poly.entity_id
_entity_poly.type
_entity_poly.pdbx_seq_one_letter_code
_entity_poly.pdbx_strand_id
1 'polypeptide(L)'
;ELDWGADNVMMEVAQEDFIKNSLTLFGYAYTDDKMQPLRELFAHATKAYIYKLTSGGAKAENTYATAKCCGIRGNDLKVAIAANVDGDGFDVKLYLDAQLVDSQTVASAADLKENAWVTWKETALEATAGVPLAGGTNGTVNGEMHQKYLDLLESYTVNTIGASVSDATTAKLYAAFAKRMRDKVGAKFQAVLYNCAADYEGVINVKNSPDVIPWV
;
A
#
# COMPACT_ATOMS: atom_id res chain seq x y z
N GLU A 1 -5.53 4.93 5.00
CA GLU A 1 -5.59 3.46 4.87
C GLU A 1 -5.27 3.08 3.42
N LEU A 2 -4.33 2.14 3.21
CA LEU A 2 -3.95 1.70 1.87
C LEU A 2 -4.72 0.42 1.52
N ASP A 3 -5.43 0.44 0.39
CA ASP A 3 -6.22 -0.69 -0.12
C ASP A 3 -5.35 -1.76 -0.82
N TRP A 4 -4.08 -1.43 -1.09
CA TRP A 4 -3.06 -2.26 -1.73
C TRP A 4 -1.67 -1.86 -1.23
N GLY A 5 -0.68 -2.72 -1.44
CA GLY A 5 0.71 -2.51 -1.08
C GLY A 5 1.24 -3.55 -0.10
N ALA A 6 2.56 -3.61 0.04
CA ALA A 6 3.23 -4.58 0.90
C ALA A 6 2.77 -4.45 2.36
N ASP A 7 2.40 -5.58 2.96
CA ASP A 7 1.83 -5.63 4.30
C ASP A 7 2.92 -5.65 5.37
N ASN A 8 2.84 -4.73 6.33
CA ASN A 8 3.75 -4.66 7.48
C ASN A 8 5.25 -4.60 7.11
N VAL A 9 5.54 -3.97 5.98
CA VAL A 9 6.90 -3.75 5.47
C VAL A 9 7.13 -2.27 5.27
N MET A 10 8.31 -1.78 5.67
CA MET A 10 8.73 -0.42 5.34
C MET A 10 9.10 -0.34 3.87
N MET A 11 8.33 0.38 3.09
CA MET A 11 8.61 0.66 1.68
C MET A 11 9.39 1.96 1.58
N GLU A 12 10.58 1.91 0.99
CA GLU A 12 11.29 3.11 0.56
C GLU A 12 10.82 3.48 -0.83
N VAL A 13 10.25 4.66 -0.98
CA VAL A 13 9.68 5.13 -2.24
C VAL A 13 10.29 6.48 -2.56
N ALA A 14 10.95 6.58 -3.71
CA ALA A 14 11.40 7.86 -4.25
C ALA A 14 10.25 8.55 -5.01
N GLN A 15 10.33 9.88 -5.14
CA GLN A 15 9.33 10.65 -5.88
C GLN A 15 9.14 10.13 -7.32
N GLU A 16 10.22 9.78 -8.01
CA GLU A 16 10.16 9.24 -9.37
C GLU A 16 9.49 7.87 -9.43
N ASP A 17 9.74 7.01 -8.44
CA ASP A 17 9.11 5.69 -8.34
C ASP A 17 7.62 5.82 -8.09
N PHE A 18 7.21 6.75 -7.24
CA PHE A 18 5.80 7.04 -7.03
C PHE A 18 5.12 7.49 -8.33
N ILE A 19 5.71 8.39 -9.10
CA ILE A 19 5.14 8.86 -10.36
C ILE A 19 5.00 7.72 -11.37
N LYS A 20 6.03 6.87 -11.50
CA LYS A 20 6.09 5.82 -12.53
C LYS A 20 5.31 4.56 -12.12
N ASN A 21 5.38 4.19 -10.84
CA ASN A 21 4.98 2.87 -10.34
C ASN A 21 3.81 2.93 -9.35
N SER A 22 3.12 4.07 -9.23
CA SER A 22 2.01 4.26 -8.28
C SER A 22 0.97 3.14 -8.37
N LEU A 23 0.58 2.75 -9.58
CA LEU A 23 -0.38 1.68 -9.81
C LEU A 23 0.07 0.36 -9.17
N THR A 24 1.31 -0.04 -9.40
CA THR A 24 1.87 -1.30 -8.88
C THR A 24 2.10 -1.24 -7.36
N LEU A 25 2.57 -0.10 -6.84
CA LEU A 25 2.89 0.07 -5.42
C LEU A 25 1.64 0.19 -4.55
N PHE A 26 0.63 0.92 -5.02
CA PHE A 26 -0.53 1.33 -4.22
C PHE A 26 -1.88 0.90 -4.80
N GLY A 27 -1.90 0.24 -5.98
CA GLY A 27 -3.11 -0.22 -6.64
C GLY A 27 -3.88 0.87 -7.40
N TYR A 28 -3.39 2.10 -7.42
CA TYR A 28 -4.03 3.25 -8.06
C TYR A 28 -3.04 4.03 -8.92
N ALA A 29 -3.52 4.54 -10.05
CA ALA A 29 -2.72 5.39 -10.90
C ALA A 29 -2.29 6.68 -10.16
N TYR A 30 -1.13 7.23 -10.54
CA TYR A 30 -0.63 8.48 -9.94
C TYR A 30 -1.67 9.61 -9.94
N THR A 31 -2.52 9.69 -10.97
CA THR A 31 -3.55 10.71 -11.13
C THR A 31 -4.85 10.44 -10.38
N ASP A 32 -4.98 9.26 -9.78
CA ASP A 32 -6.18 8.88 -9.02
C ASP A 32 -6.35 9.77 -7.78
N ASP A 33 -7.59 10.09 -7.43
CA ASP A 33 -7.90 10.93 -6.26
C ASP A 33 -7.40 10.32 -4.94
N LYS A 34 -7.41 9.00 -4.83
CA LYS A 34 -6.86 8.30 -3.67
C LYS A 34 -5.35 8.49 -3.48
N MET A 35 -4.63 8.87 -4.53
CA MET A 35 -3.20 9.18 -4.48
C MET A 35 -2.90 10.65 -4.20
N GLN A 36 -3.93 11.49 -4.05
CA GLN A 36 -3.75 12.92 -3.76
C GLN A 36 -2.89 13.16 -2.51
N PRO A 37 -3.09 12.49 -1.36
CA PRO A 37 -2.25 12.72 -0.18
C PRO A 37 -0.77 12.39 -0.42
N LEU A 38 -0.48 11.36 -1.23
CA LEU A 38 0.90 11.00 -1.58
C LEU A 38 1.48 11.99 -2.61
N ARG A 39 0.66 12.51 -3.53
CA ARG A 39 1.11 13.59 -4.44
C ARG A 39 1.54 14.83 -3.67
N GLU A 40 0.75 15.24 -2.68
CA GLU A 40 1.08 16.38 -1.82
C GLU A 40 2.35 16.12 -1.00
N LEU A 41 2.48 14.92 -0.42
CA LEU A 41 3.71 14.53 0.27
C LEU A 41 4.93 14.64 -0.65
N PHE A 42 4.87 14.06 -1.84
CA PHE A 42 5.98 14.04 -2.79
C PHE A 42 6.19 15.37 -3.54
N ALA A 43 5.27 16.34 -3.44
CA ALA A 43 5.52 17.69 -3.88
C ALA A 43 6.64 18.37 -3.05
N HIS A 44 6.87 17.89 -1.83
CA HIS A 44 7.83 18.46 -0.88
C HIS A 44 8.89 17.47 -0.39
N ALA A 45 8.73 16.17 -0.66
CA ALA A 45 9.65 15.12 -0.27
C ALA A 45 10.27 14.44 -1.51
N THR A 46 11.58 14.22 -1.49
CA THR A 46 12.28 13.47 -2.53
C THR A 46 12.19 11.96 -2.31
N LYS A 47 11.99 11.56 -1.05
CA LYS A 47 11.88 10.16 -0.63
C LYS A 47 10.99 10.04 0.60
N ALA A 48 10.20 8.98 0.65
CA ALA A 48 9.37 8.66 1.80
C ALA A 48 9.54 7.17 2.20
N TYR A 49 9.48 6.92 3.49
CA TYR A 49 9.33 5.59 4.07
C TYR A 49 7.85 5.39 4.41
N ILE A 50 7.19 4.54 3.64
CA ILE A 50 5.76 4.30 3.74
C ILE A 50 5.51 2.93 4.34
N TYR A 51 4.62 2.87 5.31
CA TYR A 51 4.28 1.64 6.01
C TYR A 51 2.76 1.44 6.01
N LYS A 52 2.32 0.31 5.45
CA LYS A 52 0.91 -0.06 5.47
C LYS A 52 0.59 -0.77 6.78
N LEU A 53 -0.14 -0.07 7.65
CA LEU A 53 -0.66 -0.64 8.89
C LEU A 53 -1.80 -1.61 8.56
N THR A 54 -1.65 -2.88 8.92
CA THR A 54 -2.73 -3.87 8.77
C THR A 54 -2.56 -5.01 9.77
N SER A 55 -3.68 -5.51 10.27
CA SER A 55 -3.77 -6.72 11.07
C SER A 55 -4.99 -7.52 10.63
N GLY A 56 -4.79 -8.79 10.28
CA GLY A 56 -5.86 -9.68 9.84
C GLY A 56 -6.46 -9.31 8.48
N GLY A 57 -5.76 -8.55 7.66
CA GLY A 57 -6.15 -8.34 6.27
C GLY A 57 -6.09 -9.64 5.46
N ALA A 58 -7.01 -9.81 4.52
CA ALA A 58 -7.08 -10.97 3.64
C ALA A 58 -6.68 -10.61 2.20
N LYS A 59 -6.06 -11.57 1.53
CA LYS A 59 -5.77 -11.49 0.10
C LYS A 59 -6.98 -11.97 -0.69
N ALA A 60 -7.32 -11.24 -1.74
CA ALA A 60 -8.33 -11.70 -2.70
C ALA A 60 -7.82 -12.90 -3.48
N GLU A 61 -8.68 -13.85 -3.79
CA GLU A 61 -8.32 -15.03 -4.57
C GLU A 61 -9.45 -15.54 -5.44
N ASN A 62 -9.11 -16.34 -6.44
CA ASN A 62 -10.02 -17.15 -7.22
C ASN A 62 -9.41 -18.53 -7.50
N THR A 63 -9.99 -19.29 -8.43
CA THR A 63 -9.49 -20.62 -8.82
C THR A 63 -8.05 -20.58 -9.34
N TYR A 64 -7.62 -19.52 -10.01
CA TYR A 64 -6.37 -19.44 -10.75
C TYR A 64 -5.27 -18.64 -10.05
N ALA A 65 -5.62 -17.71 -9.17
CA ALA A 65 -4.67 -16.77 -8.61
C ALA A 65 -5.04 -16.29 -7.19
N THR A 66 -4.03 -15.89 -6.45
CA THR A 66 -4.14 -15.19 -5.15
C THR A 66 -3.42 -13.85 -5.25
N ALA A 67 -4.04 -12.76 -4.82
CA ALA A 67 -3.44 -11.42 -4.80
C ALA A 67 -2.15 -11.40 -3.98
N LYS A 68 -1.12 -10.67 -4.41
CA LYS A 68 0.15 -10.56 -3.67
C LYS A 68 0.01 -9.80 -2.36
N CYS A 69 -0.86 -8.79 -2.32
CA CYS A 69 -1.11 -7.96 -1.15
C CYS A 69 -2.51 -8.20 -0.58
N CYS A 70 -2.68 -8.05 0.72
CA CYS A 70 -4.02 -7.96 1.31
C CYS A 70 -4.64 -6.59 0.96
N GLY A 71 -5.96 -6.53 0.97
CA GLY A 71 -6.69 -5.29 0.74
C GLY A 71 -7.86 -5.46 -0.20
N ILE A 72 -8.80 -4.53 -0.11
CA ILE A 72 -10.01 -4.54 -0.93
C ILE A 72 -9.71 -4.38 -2.42
N ARG A 73 -8.60 -3.72 -2.77
CA ARG A 73 -8.19 -3.50 -4.15
C ARG A 73 -7.87 -4.81 -4.89
N GLY A 74 -7.52 -5.86 -4.17
CA GLY A 74 -7.35 -7.20 -4.73
C GLY A 74 -8.62 -7.77 -5.35
N ASN A 75 -9.80 -7.34 -4.91
CA ASN A 75 -11.09 -7.79 -5.45
C ASN A 75 -11.38 -7.23 -6.86
N ASP A 76 -10.68 -6.18 -7.27
CA ASP A 76 -10.81 -5.56 -8.59
C ASP A 76 -9.92 -6.26 -9.65
N LEU A 77 -9.12 -7.24 -9.22
CA LEU A 77 -8.35 -8.09 -10.13
C LEU A 77 -9.24 -9.16 -10.77
N LYS A 78 -9.02 -9.43 -12.05
CA LYS A 78 -9.77 -10.41 -12.83
C LYS A 78 -8.85 -11.18 -13.77
N VAL A 79 -8.93 -12.51 -13.73
CA VAL A 79 -8.21 -13.42 -14.64
C VAL A 79 -9.12 -13.80 -15.80
N ALA A 80 -8.70 -13.57 -17.03
CA ALA A 80 -9.34 -14.06 -18.25
C ALA A 80 -8.41 -15.02 -18.99
N ILE A 81 -8.95 -16.11 -19.50
CA ILE A 81 -8.18 -17.17 -20.17
C ILE A 81 -8.86 -17.50 -21.49
N ALA A 82 -8.12 -17.50 -22.57
CA ALA A 82 -8.58 -17.93 -23.87
C ALA A 82 -7.65 -19.01 -24.43
N ALA A 83 -8.20 -19.93 -25.27
CA ALA A 83 -7.33 -20.79 -26.05
C ALA A 83 -6.51 -19.95 -27.03
N ASN A 84 -5.21 -20.23 -27.13
CA ASN A 84 -4.36 -19.54 -28.08
C ASN A 84 -4.74 -19.94 -29.52
N VAL A 85 -4.93 -18.95 -30.38
CA VAL A 85 -5.35 -19.18 -31.77
C VAL A 85 -4.19 -19.54 -32.71
N ASP A 86 -2.97 -19.22 -32.31
CA ASP A 86 -1.76 -19.41 -33.13
C ASP A 86 -1.00 -20.72 -32.80
N GLY A 87 -1.48 -21.52 -31.83
CA GLY A 87 -0.82 -22.73 -31.38
C GLY A 87 -1.53 -23.42 -30.23
N ASP A 88 -0.87 -24.45 -29.66
CA ASP A 88 -1.35 -25.13 -28.48
C ASP A 88 -1.04 -24.30 -27.25
N GLY A 89 -2.04 -24.09 -26.36
CA GLY A 89 -1.89 -23.37 -25.10
C GLY A 89 -2.99 -22.36 -24.83
N PHE A 90 -2.68 -21.46 -23.93
CA PHE A 90 -3.63 -20.47 -23.39
C PHE A 90 -3.02 -19.06 -23.34
N ASP A 91 -3.82 -18.08 -23.72
CA ASP A 91 -3.57 -16.67 -23.45
C ASP A 91 -4.21 -16.33 -22.11
N VAL A 92 -3.38 -16.08 -21.09
CA VAL A 92 -3.81 -15.71 -19.73
C VAL A 92 -3.61 -14.23 -19.54
N LYS A 93 -4.68 -13.51 -19.27
CA LYS A 93 -4.70 -12.05 -19.09
C LYS A 93 -5.17 -11.70 -17.69
N LEU A 94 -4.46 -10.79 -17.05
CA LEU A 94 -4.84 -10.23 -15.77
C LEU A 94 -5.24 -8.76 -15.96
N TYR A 95 -6.40 -8.44 -15.46
CA TYR A 95 -6.94 -7.07 -15.48
C TYR A 95 -7.08 -6.56 -14.06
N LEU A 96 -6.80 -5.27 -13.87
CA LEU A 96 -7.20 -4.50 -12.70
C LEU A 96 -8.29 -3.53 -13.18
N ASP A 97 -9.52 -3.68 -12.70
CA ASP A 97 -10.70 -3.07 -13.30
C ASP A 97 -10.82 -3.42 -14.81
N ALA A 98 -10.67 -2.42 -15.67
CA ALA A 98 -10.64 -2.58 -17.12
C ALA A 98 -9.22 -2.54 -17.71
N GLN A 99 -8.20 -2.25 -16.90
CA GLN A 99 -6.83 -2.11 -17.38
C GLN A 99 -6.13 -3.46 -17.42
N LEU A 100 -5.57 -3.83 -18.56
CA LEU A 100 -4.68 -4.99 -18.69
C LEU A 100 -3.37 -4.71 -17.95
N VAL A 101 -3.05 -5.52 -16.94
CA VAL A 101 -1.84 -5.36 -16.10
C VAL A 101 -0.83 -6.48 -16.30
N ASP A 102 -1.24 -7.63 -16.86
CA ASP A 102 -0.35 -8.72 -17.26
C ASP A 102 -0.98 -9.53 -18.37
N SER A 103 -0.15 -10.09 -19.27
CA SER A 103 -0.57 -10.99 -20.35
C SER A 103 0.53 -11.99 -20.65
N GLN A 104 0.19 -13.27 -20.61
CA GLN A 104 1.13 -14.36 -20.83
C GLN A 104 0.47 -15.41 -21.74
N THR A 105 1.28 -15.97 -22.66
CA THR A 105 0.89 -17.13 -23.46
C THR A 105 1.68 -18.33 -22.95
N VAL A 106 1.00 -19.37 -22.50
CA VAL A 106 1.59 -20.54 -21.85
C VAL A 106 0.92 -21.83 -22.26
N ALA A 107 1.66 -22.94 -22.21
CA ALA A 107 1.10 -24.27 -22.47
C ALA A 107 0.26 -24.78 -21.26
N SER A 108 0.67 -24.41 -20.04
CA SER A 108 0.01 -24.85 -18.81
C SER A 108 0.15 -23.82 -17.69
N ALA A 109 -0.58 -24.01 -16.58
CA ALA A 109 -0.46 -23.15 -15.41
C ALA A 109 0.95 -23.16 -14.78
N ALA A 110 1.69 -24.25 -14.90
CA ALA A 110 3.06 -24.36 -14.38
C ALA A 110 4.06 -23.45 -15.10
N ASP A 111 3.74 -22.99 -16.30
CA ASP A 111 4.60 -22.12 -17.11
C ASP A 111 4.35 -20.63 -16.82
N LEU A 112 3.32 -20.31 -16.03
CA LEU A 112 2.99 -18.92 -15.66
C LEU A 112 4.09 -18.31 -14.81
N LYS A 113 4.60 -17.17 -15.25
CA LYS A 113 5.64 -16.41 -14.56
C LYS A 113 5.02 -15.48 -13.51
N GLU A 114 5.74 -15.29 -12.44
CA GLU A 114 5.36 -14.30 -11.43
C GLU A 114 5.23 -12.89 -12.00
N ASN A 115 4.28 -12.15 -11.46
CA ASN A 115 4.08 -10.73 -11.76
C ASN A 115 3.94 -9.92 -10.44
N ALA A 116 3.71 -8.63 -10.55
CA ALA A 116 3.58 -7.75 -9.39
C ALA A 116 2.23 -7.88 -8.64
N TRP A 117 1.24 -8.54 -9.23
CA TRP A 117 -0.15 -8.49 -8.79
C TRP A 117 -0.63 -9.75 -8.10
N VAL A 118 -0.29 -10.91 -8.66
CA VAL A 118 -0.80 -12.18 -8.19
C VAL A 118 0.30 -13.23 -8.09
N THR A 119 0.05 -14.21 -7.24
CA THR A 119 0.71 -15.51 -7.25
C THR A 119 -0.23 -16.48 -7.94
N TRP A 120 0.24 -17.13 -9.01
CA TRP A 120 -0.54 -18.09 -9.77
C TRP A 120 -0.70 -19.40 -9.01
N LYS A 121 -1.85 -20.05 -9.19
CA LYS A 121 -2.13 -21.39 -8.65
C LYS A 121 -1.90 -22.43 -9.74
N GLU A 122 -1.38 -23.58 -9.38
CA GLU A 122 -1.19 -24.73 -10.30
C GLU A 122 -2.52 -25.45 -10.58
N THR A 123 -3.47 -24.73 -11.12
CA THR A 123 -4.80 -25.27 -11.49
C THR A 123 -4.89 -25.35 -13.00
N ALA A 124 -5.49 -26.42 -13.53
CA ALA A 124 -5.69 -26.57 -14.95
C ALA A 124 -6.38 -25.32 -15.55
N LEU A 125 -5.81 -24.80 -16.63
CA LEU A 125 -6.33 -23.62 -17.32
C LEU A 125 -7.55 -24.00 -18.13
N GLU A 126 -8.64 -23.29 -17.93
CA GLU A 126 -9.87 -23.43 -18.68
C GLU A 126 -10.29 -22.08 -19.27
N ALA A 127 -10.77 -22.08 -20.50
CA ALA A 127 -11.20 -20.85 -21.16
C ALA A 127 -12.31 -20.16 -20.35
N THR A 128 -12.11 -18.88 -20.03
CA THR A 128 -13.07 -18.06 -19.30
C THR A 128 -12.97 -16.58 -19.71
N ALA A 129 -14.12 -15.94 -19.86
CA ALA A 129 -14.21 -14.52 -20.21
C ALA A 129 -13.70 -13.59 -19.07
N GLY A 130 -13.64 -14.11 -17.84
CA GLY A 130 -13.09 -13.40 -16.70
C GLY A 130 -13.64 -13.89 -15.37
N VAL A 131 -12.74 -14.32 -14.48
CA VAL A 131 -13.06 -14.71 -13.09
C VAL A 131 -12.45 -13.67 -12.16
N PRO A 132 -13.28 -12.88 -11.45
CA PRO A 132 -12.75 -11.90 -10.48
C PRO A 132 -12.11 -12.62 -9.29
N LEU A 133 -11.13 -11.99 -8.68
CA LEU A 133 -10.67 -12.38 -7.35
C LEU A 133 -11.67 -11.81 -6.31
N ALA A 134 -11.78 -12.46 -5.17
CA ALA A 134 -12.70 -12.07 -4.10
C ALA A 134 -12.12 -12.37 -2.72
N GLY A 135 -12.73 -11.81 -1.68
CA GLY A 135 -12.34 -12.06 -0.29
C GLY A 135 -11.21 -11.17 0.24
N GLY A 136 -10.71 -10.23 -0.57
CA GLY A 136 -9.72 -9.27 -0.11
C GLY A 136 -10.28 -8.28 0.90
N THR A 137 -9.56 -8.05 2.00
CA THR A 137 -9.92 -7.08 3.05
C THR A 137 -8.70 -6.31 3.53
N ASN A 138 -8.87 -5.06 3.93
CA ASN A 138 -7.78 -4.23 4.46
C ASN A 138 -7.33 -4.66 5.87
N GLY A 139 -8.13 -5.45 6.57
CA GLY A 139 -7.91 -5.76 7.98
C GLY A 139 -8.27 -4.61 8.90
N THR A 140 -7.68 -4.61 10.08
CA THR A 140 -7.90 -3.58 11.11
C THR A 140 -6.58 -2.91 11.48
N VAL A 141 -6.68 -1.66 11.97
CA VAL A 141 -5.55 -0.92 12.52
C VAL A 141 -5.83 -0.62 13.99
N ASN A 142 -4.88 -0.92 14.84
CA ASN A 142 -4.95 -0.66 16.27
C ASN A 142 -3.63 -0.08 16.81
N GLY A 143 -3.59 0.26 18.10
CA GLY A 143 -2.40 0.85 18.72
C GLY A 143 -1.14 -0.02 18.63
N GLU A 144 -1.29 -1.35 18.65
CA GLU A 144 -0.15 -2.28 18.50
C GLU A 144 0.52 -2.15 17.13
N MET A 145 -0.26 -1.96 16.07
CA MET A 145 0.28 -1.77 14.70
C MET A 145 1.06 -0.46 14.61
N HIS A 146 0.54 0.61 15.22
CA HIS A 146 1.26 1.87 15.31
C HIS A 146 2.56 1.73 16.11
N GLN A 147 2.55 0.99 17.21
CA GLN A 147 3.77 0.73 17.98
C GLN A 147 4.81 -0.04 17.16
N LYS A 148 4.40 -1.10 16.44
CA LYS A 148 5.30 -1.85 15.55
C LYS A 148 5.94 -0.96 14.47
N TYR A 149 5.15 -0.07 13.89
CA TYR A 149 5.68 0.92 12.93
C TYR A 149 6.73 1.82 13.57
N LEU A 150 6.46 2.36 14.77
CA LEU A 150 7.38 3.25 15.47
C LEU A 150 8.66 2.51 15.90
N ASP A 151 8.55 1.26 16.35
CA ASP A 151 9.71 0.44 16.71
C ASP A 151 10.59 0.17 15.48
N LEU A 152 9.99 -0.12 14.32
CA LEU A 152 10.72 -0.30 13.07
C LEU A 152 11.38 1.01 12.62
N LEU A 153 10.69 2.14 12.79
CA LEU A 153 11.16 3.46 12.38
C LEU A 153 12.43 3.91 13.13
N GLU A 154 12.71 3.36 14.31
CA GLU A 154 13.96 3.66 15.05
C GLU A 154 15.22 3.35 14.25
N SER A 155 15.13 2.41 13.30
CA SER A 155 16.24 2.02 12.43
C SER A 155 16.43 2.93 11.20
N TYR A 156 15.56 3.93 11.02
CA TYR A 156 15.57 4.79 9.85
C TYR A 156 15.89 6.23 10.24
N THR A 157 16.64 6.90 9.38
CA THR A 157 16.88 8.35 9.52
C THR A 157 15.87 9.11 8.68
N VAL A 158 15.06 9.93 9.36
CA VAL A 158 14.00 10.74 8.74
C VAL A 158 14.08 12.18 9.18
N ASN A 159 13.56 13.11 8.40
CA ASN A 159 13.44 14.52 8.75
C ASN A 159 12.09 14.84 9.40
N THR A 160 11.05 14.13 8.95
CA THR A 160 9.68 14.33 9.42
C THR A 160 8.97 12.99 9.47
N ILE A 161 8.13 12.80 10.48
CA ILE A 161 7.19 11.68 10.55
C ILE A 161 5.76 12.20 10.60
N GLY A 162 4.84 11.45 10.04
CA GLY A 162 3.42 11.74 10.10
C GLY A 162 2.60 10.45 10.12
N ALA A 163 1.37 10.55 10.57
CA ALA A 163 0.41 9.46 10.51
C ALA A 163 -0.98 10.03 10.28
N SER A 164 -1.75 9.34 9.46
CA SER A 164 -3.16 9.66 9.22
C SER A 164 -4.02 9.17 10.39
N VAL A 165 -3.86 9.80 11.54
CA VAL A 165 -4.59 9.45 12.77
C VAL A 165 -5.44 10.63 13.22
N SER A 166 -6.69 10.33 13.60
CA SER A 166 -7.63 11.32 14.14
C SER A 166 -7.87 11.16 15.64
N ASP A 167 -7.48 10.03 16.23
CA ASP A 167 -7.68 9.81 17.64
C ASP A 167 -6.52 10.34 18.49
N ALA A 168 -6.87 10.96 19.62
CA ALA A 168 -5.91 11.62 20.49
C ALA A 168 -4.92 10.66 21.19
N THR A 169 -5.28 9.38 21.35
CA THR A 169 -4.41 8.38 21.99
C THR A 169 -3.26 8.02 21.07
N THR A 170 -3.56 7.71 19.82
CA THR A 170 -2.54 7.42 18.81
C THR A 170 -1.67 8.64 18.53
N ALA A 171 -2.26 9.84 18.42
CA ALA A 171 -1.48 11.07 18.26
C ALA A 171 -0.48 11.28 19.41
N LYS A 172 -0.88 11.03 20.67
CA LYS A 172 0.02 11.07 21.82
C LYS A 172 1.13 10.03 21.77
N LEU A 173 0.87 8.84 21.20
CA LEU A 173 1.90 7.82 21.01
C LEU A 173 3.02 8.33 20.10
N TYR A 174 2.67 8.96 18.97
CA TYR A 174 3.64 9.56 18.06
C TYR A 174 4.40 10.73 18.69
N ALA A 175 3.71 11.57 19.45
CA ALA A 175 4.35 12.69 20.18
C ALA A 175 5.34 12.17 21.23
N ALA A 176 4.98 11.12 21.98
CA ALA A 176 5.86 10.49 22.96
C ALA A 176 7.09 9.84 22.29
N PHE A 177 6.89 9.18 21.16
CA PHE A 177 7.97 8.62 20.34
C PHE A 177 8.94 9.74 19.89
N ALA A 178 8.42 10.82 19.30
CA ALA A 178 9.25 11.94 18.86
C ALA A 178 10.06 12.52 20.03
N LYS A 179 9.42 12.71 21.19
CA LYS A 179 10.10 13.21 22.40
C LYS A 179 11.21 12.26 22.84
N ARG A 180 10.93 10.97 22.95
CA ARG A 180 11.92 9.97 23.34
C ARG A 180 13.12 9.93 22.39
N MET A 181 12.87 9.88 21.09
CA MET A 181 13.93 9.80 20.08
C MET A 181 14.80 11.05 20.05
N ARG A 182 14.22 12.23 20.20
CA ARG A 182 14.96 13.49 20.23
C ARG A 182 15.76 13.67 21.54
N ASP A 183 15.12 13.45 22.68
CA ASP A 183 15.72 13.73 24.01
C ASP A 183 16.71 12.65 24.46
N LYS A 184 16.48 11.37 24.08
CA LYS A 184 17.27 10.24 24.59
C LYS A 184 18.24 9.67 23.55
N VAL A 185 17.86 9.67 22.28
CA VAL A 185 18.67 9.12 21.19
C VAL A 185 19.40 10.20 20.40
N GLY A 186 18.91 11.44 20.45
CA GLY A 186 19.50 12.57 19.73
C GLY A 186 19.07 12.65 18.25
N ALA A 187 18.08 11.89 17.84
CA ALA A 187 17.53 11.93 16.48
C ALA A 187 16.80 13.26 16.25
N LYS A 188 17.14 13.96 15.17
CA LYS A 188 16.58 15.31 14.89
C LYS A 188 15.56 15.23 13.77
N PHE A 189 14.31 15.01 14.12
CA PHE A 189 13.17 15.05 13.21
C PHE A 189 11.96 15.71 13.89
N GLN A 190 10.92 16.01 13.14
CA GLN A 190 9.66 16.53 13.66
C GLN A 190 8.51 15.56 13.39
N ALA A 191 7.57 15.48 14.33
CA ALA A 191 6.31 14.78 14.13
C ALA A 191 5.23 15.80 13.74
N VAL A 192 4.61 15.62 12.58
CA VAL A 192 3.47 16.43 12.11
C VAL A 192 2.19 15.65 12.42
N LEU A 193 1.39 16.18 13.35
CA LEU A 193 0.24 15.49 13.89
C LEU A 193 -1.01 16.37 13.85
N TYR A 194 -2.15 15.79 13.48
CA TYR A 194 -3.41 16.49 13.47
C TYR A 194 -3.98 16.58 14.89
N ASN A 195 -4.38 17.80 15.27
CA ASN A 195 -5.06 18.12 16.53
C ASN A 195 -4.38 17.53 17.78
N CYS A 196 -3.05 17.44 17.79
CA CYS A 196 -2.24 16.97 18.90
C CYS A 196 -1.57 18.16 19.62
N ALA A 197 -2.19 18.66 20.66
CA ALA A 197 -1.62 19.72 21.50
C ALA A 197 -0.54 19.16 22.45
N ALA A 198 0.58 18.70 21.88
CA ALA A 198 1.77 18.36 22.64
C ALA A 198 2.58 19.64 22.81
N ASP A 199 2.82 20.06 24.05
CA ASP A 199 3.71 21.17 24.37
C ASP A 199 5.17 20.69 24.27
N TYR A 200 5.61 20.50 23.01
CA TYR A 200 6.95 19.99 22.71
C TYR A 200 7.43 20.47 21.33
N GLU A 201 8.64 21.01 21.27
CA GLU A 201 9.25 21.58 20.06
C GLU A 201 9.40 20.60 18.87
N GLY A 202 9.45 19.31 19.15
CA GLY A 202 9.53 18.24 18.14
C GLY A 202 8.19 17.84 17.52
N VAL A 203 7.07 18.51 17.91
CA VAL A 203 5.74 18.22 17.41
C VAL A 203 5.13 19.45 16.75
N ILE A 204 4.76 19.33 15.49
CA ILE A 204 3.98 20.32 14.76
C ILE A 204 2.51 19.91 14.85
N ASN A 205 1.71 20.77 15.51
CA ASN A 205 0.28 20.57 15.66
C ASN A 205 -0.48 21.20 14.50
N VAL A 206 -1.01 20.40 13.61
CA VAL A 206 -1.88 20.82 12.51
C VAL A 206 -3.32 20.87 13.03
N LYS A 207 -3.94 22.04 13.04
CA LYS A 207 -5.31 22.23 13.52
C LYS A 207 -6.36 22.32 12.41
N ASN A 208 -5.94 22.70 11.22
CA ASN A 208 -6.83 22.80 10.08
C ASN A 208 -6.92 21.45 9.38
N SER A 209 -8.13 20.90 9.30
CA SER A 209 -8.43 19.84 8.36
C SER A 209 -8.99 20.50 7.10
N PRO A 210 -8.22 20.66 6.03
CA PRO A 210 -8.81 21.11 4.78
C PRO A 210 -9.80 20.04 4.29
N ASP A 211 -10.97 20.44 3.87
CA ASP A 211 -12.04 19.56 3.40
C ASP A 211 -11.63 18.71 2.18
N VAL A 212 -10.50 19.06 1.55
CA VAL A 212 -10.01 18.46 0.31
C VAL A 212 -8.72 17.66 0.51
N ILE A 213 -7.89 17.99 1.51
CA ILE A 213 -6.61 17.31 1.78
C ILE A 213 -6.50 17.06 3.29
N PRO A 214 -6.89 15.87 3.77
CA PRO A 214 -6.85 15.58 5.21
C PRO A 214 -5.44 15.49 5.81
N TRP A 215 -4.37 15.63 5.03
CA TRP A 215 -3.04 15.17 5.40
C TRP A 215 -1.88 16.09 5.00
N VAL A 216 -2.02 17.34 5.13
CA VAL A 216 -0.85 18.23 4.99
C VAL A 216 -0.31 18.62 6.33
#